data_0fa341205582bdaf741e5931ea68cbad
#
_entry.id   0fa341205582bdaf741e5931ea68cbad
#
_cell.length_a   1.000
_cell.length_b   1.000
_cell.length_c   1.000
_cell.angle_alpha   90.00
_cell.angle_beta   90.00
_cell.angle_gamma   90.00
#
_symmetry.space_group_name_H-M   'P 1'
#
loop_
_entity.id
_entity.type
_entity.pdbx_description
1 polymer ?
#
loop_
_entity_poly.entity_id
_entity_poly.type
_entity_poly.pdbx_seq_one_letter_code
_entity_poly.pdbx_strand_id
1 'polypeptide(L)' 'MTLLHSFPVEFRLTDRGGEPHPVLDDCFESLELAQNAALTWLVHQGLIDPAIPVELQDQLITQFIGLERRTPSGDWRTLR' A
#
# COMPACT_ATOMS: atom_id res chain seq x y z
N MET A 1 13.32 -22.16 19.39
CA MET A 1 13.17 -21.61 18.95
C MET A 1 13.16 -20.82 18.48
N THR A 2 13.18 -20.62 18.28
CA THR A 2 13.04 -19.83 17.82
C THR A 2 13.01 -19.17 17.11
N LEU A 3 12.93 -18.85 16.94
CA LEU A 3 12.71 -18.22 16.27
C LEU A 3 12.91 -17.57 15.54
N LEU A 4 12.86 -17.56 15.39
CA LEU A 4 12.97 -17.01 14.59
C LEU A 4 12.68 -15.82 14.29
N HIS A 5 13.09 -15.44 13.80
CA HIS A 5 12.99 -14.14 13.63
C HIS A 5 12.89 -13.67 12.36
N SER A 6 11.84 -13.68 11.86
CA SER A 6 11.46 -12.83 10.76
C SER A 6 11.13 -11.48 11.33
N PHE A 7 11.74 -10.48 10.85
CA PHE A 7 11.28 -9.13 11.06
C PHE A 7 9.90 -9.02 10.42
N PRO A 8 8.94 -8.40 11.09
CA PRO A 8 7.64 -8.18 10.47
C PRO A 8 7.83 -7.38 9.19
N VAL A 9 7.26 -7.86 8.11
CA VAL A 9 7.22 -7.13 6.86
C VAL A 9 6.18 -6.03 7.01
N GLU A 10 6.56 -4.80 6.69
CA GLU A 10 5.67 -3.68 6.76
C GLU A 10 5.54 -3.01 5.40
N PHE A 11 4.36 -2.50 5.11
CA PHE A 11 4.06 -1.77 3.89
C PHE A 11 3.48 -0.42 4.25
N ARG A 12 3.72 0.57 3.42
CA ARG A 12 3.08 1.87 3.56
C ARG A 12 2.64 2.41 2.21
N LEU A 13 1.69 3.31 2.26
CA LEU A 13 1.17 3.96 1.06
C LEU A 13 1.78 5.34 0.94
N THR A 14 2.04 5.75 -0.29
CA THR A 14 2.63 7.06 -0.57
C THR A 14 1.74 7.83 -1.52
N ASP A 15 1.97 9.13 -1.60
CA ASP A 15 1.39 9.95 -2.65
C ASP A 15 2.15 9.71 -3.96
N ARG A 16 1.78 10.44 -4.99
CA ARG A 16 2.41 10.29 -6.31
C ARG A 16 3.87 10.75 -6.33
N GLY A 17 4.27 11.55 -5.38
CA GLY A 17 5.65 12.02 -5.26
C GLY A 17 6.56 11.12 -4.46
N GLY A 18 6.03 10.01 -3.92
CA GLY A 18 6.81 9.09 -3.11
C GLY A 18 6.87 9.44 -1.63
N GLU A 19 6.16 10.49 -1.21
CA GLU A 19 6.08 10.85 0.20
C GLU A 19 4.97 10.07 0.89
N PRO A 20 5.07 9.85 2.21
CA PRO A 20 3.99 9.17 2.93
C PRO A 20 2.64 9.80 2.64
N HIS A 21 1.63 8.95 2.42
CA HIS A 21 0.31 9.45 2.04
C HIS A 21 -0.29 10.26 3.19
N PRO A 22 -0.82 11.45 2.91
CA PRO A 22 -1.28 12.35 3.99
C PRO A 22 -2.48 11.84 4.78
N VAL A 23 -3.27 10.95 4.19
CA VAL A 23 -4.47 10.40 4.84
C VAL A 23 -4.26 8.95 5.24
N LEU A 24 -3.65 8.15 4.35
CA LEU A 24 -3.43 6.72 4.56
C LEU A 24 -2.04 6.49 5.17
N ASP A 25 -1.76 7.17 6.26
CA ASP A 25 -0.44 7.20 6.89
C ASP A 25 -0.30 6.11 7.96
N ASP A 26 -0.66 4.89 7.62
CA ASP A 26 -0.51 3.74 8.49
C ASP A 26 0.52 2.77 7.92
N CYS A 27 1.07 1.94 8.79
CA CYS A 27 1.86 0.80 8.35
C CYS A 27 0.96 -0.43 8.30
N PHE A 28 1.10 -1.21 7.25
CA PHE A 28 0.26 -2.38 7.01
C PHE A 28 1.11 -3.65 7.10
N GLU A 29 0.53 -4.70 7.67
CA GLU A 29 1.23 -5.97 7.86
C GLU A 29 1.33 -6.79 6.58
N SER A 30 0.49 -6.50 5.59
CA SER A 30 0.50 -7.23 4.33
C SER A 30 0.20 -6.31 3.17
N LEU A 31 0.66 -6.74 2.00
CA LEU A 31 0.37 -6.05 0.75
C LEU A 31 -1.14 -5.94 0.51
N GLU A 32 -1.86 -7.02 0.81
CA GLU A 32 -3.30 -7.07 0.62
C GLU A 32 -4.02 -6.05 1.49
N LEU A 33 -3.63 -5.92 2.76
CA LEU A 33 -4.22 -4.92 3.64
C LEU A 33 -3.96 -3.50 3.15
N ALA A 34 -2.75 -3.23 2.68
CA ALA A 34 -2.40 -1.92 2.13
C ALA A 34 -3.23 -1.61 0.88
N GLN A 35 -3.35 -2.57 -0.02
CA GLN A 35 -4.14 -2.40 -1.24
C GLN A 35 -5.63 -2.19 -0.94
N ASN A 36 -6.16 -2.93 0.01
CA ASN A 36 -7.57 -2.78 0.42
C ASN A 36 -7.83 -1.40 1.00
N ALA A 37 -6.92 -0.91 1.84
CA ALA A 37 -7.05 0.44 2.40
C ALA A 37 -7.02 1.50 1.30
N ALA A 38 -6.10 1.36 0.34
CA ALA A 38 -5.99 2.29 -0.77
C ALA A 38 -7.26 2.28 -1.64
N LEU A 39 -7.74 1.08 -1.98
CA LEU A 39 -8.94 0.94 -2.80
C LEU A 39 -10.16 1.55 -2.12
N THR A 40 -10.35 1.23 -0.85
CA THR A 40 -11.49 1.74 -0.08
C THR A 40 -11.48 3.28 -0.06
N TRP A 41 -10.33 3.88 0.19
CA TRP A 41 -10.21 5.33 0.23
C TRP A 41 -10.48 5.95 -1.14
N LEU A 42 -9.89 5.37 -2.21
CA LEU A 42 -10.09 5.88 -3.56
C LEU A 42 -11.54 5.79 -4.03
N VAL A 43 -12.24 4.72 -3.65
CA VAL A 43 -13.66 4.58 -3.93
C VAL A 43 -14.46 5.66 -3.20
N HIS A 44 -14.14 5.91 -1.93
CA HIS A 44 -14.78 6.96 -1.16
C HIS A 44 -14.57 8.34 -1.73
N GLN A 45 -13.41 8.57 -2.34
CA GLN A 45 -13.09 9.84 -2.99
C GLN A 45 -13.73 9.98 -4.37
N GLY A 46 -14.38 8.93 -4.86
CA GLY A 46 -14.97 8.93 -6.20
C GLY A 46 -13.95 8.82 -7.33
N LEU A 47 -12.72 8.42 -7.02
CA LEU A 47 -11.65 8.31 -8.00
C LEU A 47 -11.63 6.96 -8.71
N ILE A 48 -12.19 5.93 -8.08
CA ILE A 48 -12.28 4.58 -8.64
C ILE A 48 -13.70 4.06 -8.44
N ASP A 49 -14.26 3.47 -9.49
CA ASP A 49 -15.56 2.82 -9.44
C ASP A 49 -15.44 1.51 -8.66
N PRO A 50 -16.28 1.26 -7.64
CA PRO A 50 -16.21 0.01 -6.87
C PRO A 50 -16.53 -1.22 -7.70
N ALA A 51 -17.15 -1.06 -8.86
CA ALA A 51 -17.52 -2.19 -9.73
C ALA A 51 -16.41 -2.62 -10.69
N ILE A 52 -15.22 -2.04 -10.61
CA ILE A 52 -14.12 -2.40 -11.51
C ILE A 52 -13.69 -3.86 -11.30
N PRO A 53 -13.31 -4.57 -12.37
CA PRO A 53 -12.78 -5.92 -12.23
C PRO A 53 -11.54 -5.97 -11.34
N VAL A 54 -11.43 -7.04 -10.57
CA VAL A 54 -10.30 -7.23 -9.64
C VAL A 54 -8.95 -7.10 -10.36
N GLU A 55 -8.87 -7.61 -11.59
CA GLU A 55 -7.64 -7.59 -12.38
C GLU A 55 -7.15 -6.19 -12.72
N LEU A 56 -8.05 -5.20 -12.70
CA LEU A 56 -7.71 -3.83 -13.02
C LEU A 56 -7.47 -2.97 -11.80
N GLN A 57 -7.84 -3.45 -10.61
CA GLN A 57 -7.74 -2.66 -9.38
C GLN A 57 -6.32 -2.19 -9.10
N ASP A 58 -5.35 -3.08 -9.20
CA ASP A 58 -3.95 -2.74 -8.96
C ASP A 58 -3.45 -1.63 -9.86
N GLN A 59 -3.75 -1.74 -11.16
CA GLN A 59 -3.32 -0.73 -12.13
C GLN A 59 -3.91 0.64 -11.82
N LEU A 60 -5.18 0.66 -11.43
CA LEU A 60 -5.86 1.92 -11.14
C LEU A 60 -5.36 2.53 -9.84
N ILE A 61 -5.12 1.71 -8.82
CA ILE A 61 -4.57 2.19 -7.55
C ILE A 61 -3.21 2.86 -7.78
N THR A 62 -2.35 2.24 -8.57
CA THR A 62 -1.00 2.76 -8.79
C THR A 62 -0.96 4.09 -9.53
N GLN A 63 -2.05 4.47 -10.20
CA GLN A 63 -2.15 5.80 -10.82
C GLN A 63 -2.28 6.91 -9.79
N PHE A 64 -2.73 6.61 -8.57
CA PHE A 64 -2.99 7.60 -7.54
C PHE A 64 -2.10 7.46 -6.32
N ILE A 65 -1.73 6.22 -5.98
CA ILE A 65 -1.06 5.90 -4.71
C ILE A 65 0.11 4.98 -4.99
N GLY A 66 1.26 5.33 -4.41
CA GLY A 66 2.43 4.47 -4.44
C GLY A 66 2.43 3.50 -3.28
N LEU A 67 3.23 2.44 -3.40
CA LEU A 67 3.35 1.40 -2.39
C LEU A 67 4.81 1.14 -2.11
N GLU A 68 5.17 1.14 -0.84
CA GLU A 68 6.52 0.86 -0.39
C GLU A 68 6.55 -0.28 0.61
N ARG A 69 7.65 -1.01 0.61
CA ARG A 69 7.91 -2.08 1.55
C ARG A 69 9.13 -1.72 2.39
N ARG A 70 9.04 -1.99 3.69
CA ARG A 70 10.17 -1.78 4.58
C ARG A 70 11.20 -2.90 4.42
N THR A 71 12.46 -2.53 4.32
CA THR A 71 13.55 -3.49 4.27
C THR A 71 13.97 -3.89 5.68
N PRO A 72 14.71 -5.01 5.85
CA PRO A 72 15.22 -5.40 7.16
C PRO A 72 16.11 -4.33 7.81
N SER A 73 16.76 -3.48 7.02
CA SER A 73 17.59 -2.40 7.55
C SER A 73 16.80 -1.17 7.97
N GLY A 74 15.49 -1.17 7.76
CA GLY A 74 14.60 -0.07 8.13
C GLY A 74 14.32 0.93 7.02
N ASP A 75 14.90 0.75 5.85
CA ASP A 75 14.64 1.61 4.71
C ASP A 75 13.36 1.22 4.01
N TRP A 76 12.80 2.15 3.26
CA TRP A 76 11.61 1.91 2.45
C TRP A 76 11.99 1.74 0.99
N ARG A 77 11.43 0.72 0.35
CA ARG A 77 11.64 0.47 -1.08
C ARG A 77 10.32 0.54 -1.82
N THR A 78 10.33 1.28 -2.93
CA THR A 78 9.17 1.40 -3.80
C THR A 78 8.88 0.07 -4.48
N LEU A 79 7.63 -0.37 -4.39
CA LEU A 79 7.16 -1.56 -5.10
C LEU A 79 6.40 -1.17 -6.37
N ARG A 80 5.71 -0.04 -6.33
CA ARG A 80 4.91 0.45 -7.46
C ARG A 80 4.77 1.95 -7.40
#